data_a82607718ec1aab00a8e18798a44d3aa
#
_entry.id   a82607718ec1aab00a8e18798a44d3aa
#
_cell.length_a   1.000
_cell.length_b   1.000
_cell.length_c   1.000
_cell.angle_alpha   90.00
_cell.angle_beta   90.00
_cell.angle_gamma   90.00
#
_symmetry.space_group_name_H-M   'P 1'
#
loop_
_entity.id
_entity.type
_entity.pdbx_description
1 polymer ?
#
loop_
_entity_poly.entity_id
_entity_poly.type
_entity_poly.pdbx_seq_one_letter_code
_entity_poly.pdbx_strand_id
1 'polypeptide(L)'
;MATTRPTNQEPEIEFAGKVANPCIFVLFGAAGDLSKRKLVPALFNLVNAKLLPDDFAVMGVSVDELSEEAFRHQVSEFLPTGDGNVDHLAWLQQRLFYERGDFGDSDTFAKLRERLAGIDVERHTQGNYLFYLATAPKFFAPIVQHLGKASLLKQEDARWRRVVIEKPFGHDLDSAKALNRDIKSVLQENQIYRIDHYLGKETVQNIMVFRFDNAIFEPIWNRRYIDHVQITNAETVGVERRGAYFDNAGTLRDMVPNHVMQLLS
;
A
#
# COMPACT_ATOMS: atom_id res chain seq x y z
N MET A 1 34.35 -32.93 17.91
CA MET A 1 33.00 -33.15 17.38
C MET A 1 32.39 -31.78 17.19
N ALA A 2 32.32 -31.32 15.95
CA ALA A 2 31.74 -30.02 15.60
C ALA A 2 30.25 -30.19 15.39
N THR A 3 29.42 -29.53 16.22
CA THR A 3 27.97 -29.49 16.08
C THR A 3 27.61 -28.47 14.99
N THR A 4 27.27 -28.98 13.84
CA THR A 4 26.62 -28.20 12.77
C THR A 4 25.25 -27.71 13.24
N ARG A 5 25.08 -26.39 13.36
CA ARG A 5 23.74 -25.76 13.53
C ARG A 5 22.91 -25.98 12.25
N PRO A 6 21.65 -26.39 12.36
CA PRO A 6 20.78 -26.43 11.19
C PRO A 6 20.55 -25.00 10.67
N THR A 7 20.80 -24.80 9.39
CA THR A 7 20.37 -23.61 8.65
C THR A 7 18.85 -23.61 8.63
N ASN A 8 18.24 -22.67 9.36
CA ASN A 8 16.83 -22.31 9.19
C ASN A 8 16.69 -21.73 7.77
N GLN A 9 16.35 -22.55 6.80
CA GLN A 9 15.72 -22.09 5.59
C GLN A 9 14.27 -21.75 5.99
N GLU A 10 13.95 -20.47 6.01
CA GLU A 10 12.54 -20.06 6.06
C GLU A 10 11.82 -20.69 4.86
N PRO A 11 10.63 -21.26 5.06
CA PRO A 11 9.88 -21.86 3.95
C PRO A 11 9.62 -20.77 2.91
N GLU A 12 10.01 -21.01 1.66
CA GLU A 12 9.55 -20.22 0.52
C GLU A 12 8.02 -20.26 0.54
N ILE A 13 7.41 -19.12 0.89
CA ILE A 13 5.97 -18.96 0.82
C ILE A 13 5.63 -18.89 -0.67
N GLU A 14 5.16 -19.99 -1.21
CA GLU A 14 4.60 -20.06 -2.56
C GLU A 14 3.29 -19.27 -2.54
N PHE A 15 3.37 -17.97 -2.83
CA PHE A 15 2.17 -17.17 -3.06
C PHE A 15 1.48 -17.68 -4.31
N ALA A 16 0.44 -18.49 -4.13
CA ALA A 16 -0.50 -18.86 -5.19
C ALA A 16 -1.32 -17.64 -5.65
N GLY A 17 -0.64 -16.54 -5.97
CA GLY A 17 -1.21 -15.25 -6.37
C GLY A 17 -1.44 -15.20 -7.88
N LYS A 18 -2.53 -14.55 -8.28
CA LYS A 18 -2.77 -14.23 -9.69
C LYS A 18 -1.88 -13.01 -10.06
N VAL A 19 -1.23 -13.09 -11.22
CA VAL A 19 -0.50 -11.94 -11.79
C VAL A 19 -1.42 -10.73 -11.88
N ALA A 20 -0.92 -9.57 -11.45
CA ALA A 20 -1.66 -8.32 -11.48
C ALA A 20 -1.98 -7.89 -12.93
N ASN A 21 -3.02 -7.07 -13.09
CA ASN A 21 -3.31 -6.48 -14.40
C ASN A 21 -2.27 -5.39 -14.73
N PRO A 22 -1.97 -5.13 -16.01
CA PRO A 22 -1.17 -3.99 -16.44
C PRO A 22 -1.63 -2.69 -15.79
N CYS A 23 -0.70 -1.92 -15.23
CA CYS A 23 -1.01 -0.62 -14.62
C CYS A 23 0.24 0.22 -14.31
N ILE A 24 0.01 1.51 -14.05
CA ILE A 24 0.99 2.38 -13.40
C ILE A 24 0.64 2.47 -11.92
N PHE A 25 1.60 2.09 -11.08
CA PHE A 25 1.54 2.30 -9.63
C PHE A 25 2.09 3.69 -9.31
N VAL A 26 1.20 4.65 -8.99
CA VAL A 26 1.55 6.04 -8.69
C VAL A 26 1.70 6.21 -7.20
N LEU A 27 2.91 6.46 -6.73
CA LEU A 27 3.29 6.49 -5.33
C LEU A 27 3.52 7.93 -4.86
N PHE A 28 2.54 8.52 -4.18
CA PHE A 28 2.69 9.82 -3.52
C PHE A 28 3.48 9.67 -2.21
N GLY A 29 4.49 10.51 -2.01
CA GLY A 29 5.45 10.38 -0.91
C GLY A 29 6.56 9.36 -1.20
N ALA A 30 6.96 9.25 -2.47
CA ALA A 30 7.90 8.25 -2.95
C ALA A 30 9.28 8.30 -2.29
N ALA A 31 9.75 9.48 -1.89
CA ALA A 31 11.01 9.66 -1.16
C ALA A 31 10.88 9.45 0.37
N GLY A 32 9.68 9.13 0.87
CA GLY A 32 9.41 8.93 2.29
C GLY A 32 9.89 7.57 2.82
N ASP A 33 9.95 7.46 4.15
CA ASP A 33 10.44 6.26 4.85
C ASP A 33 9.57 5.02 4.57
N LEU A 34 8.24 5.17 4.56
CA LEU A 34 7.32 4.07 4.23
C LEU A 34 7.57 3.51 2.83
N SER A 35 7.74 4.40 1.85
CA SER A 35 8.01 4.02 0.46
C SER A 35 9.30 3.23 0.33
N LYS A 36 10.39 3.76 0.89
CA LYS A 36 11.73 3.14 0.81
C LYS A 36 11.81 1.81 1.54
N ARG A 37 11.31 1.76 2.78
CA ARG A 37 11.50 0.60 3.67
C ARG A 37 10.46 -0.49 3.54
N LYS A 38 9.29 -0.18 2.97
CA LYS A 38 8.18 -1.12 2.93
C LYS A 38 7.60 -1.31 1.53
N LEU A 39 7.17 -0.22 0.86
CA LEU A 39 6.41 -0.34 -0.38
C LEU A 39 7.28 -0.80 -1.55
N VAL A 40 8.47 -0.22 -1.71
CA VAL A 40 9.36 -0.63 -2.80
C VAL A 40 9.95 -2.02 -2.57
N PRO A 41 10.40 -2.41 -1.36
CA PRO A 41 10.73 -3.81 -1.08
C PRO A 41 9.56 -4.78 -1.31
N ALA A 42 8.32 -4.41 -0.98
CA ALA A 42 7.16 -5.23 -1.28
C ALA A 42 6.93 -5.39 -2.80
N LEU A 43 7.05 -4.33 -3.59
CA LEU A 43 7.01 -4.42 -5.04
C LEU A 43 8.12 -5.33 -5.58
N PHE A 44 9.33 -5.24 -5.05
CA PHE A 44 10.44 -6.11 -5.43
C PHE A 44 10.15 -7.58 -5.10
N ASN A 45 9.54 -7.87 -3.96
CA ASN A 45 9.09 -9.23 -3.63
C ASN A 45 8.02 -9.74 -4.62
N LEU A 46 7.13 -8.87 -5.09
CA LEU A 46 6.17 -9.23 -6.14
C LEU A 46 6.86 -9.51 -7.49
N VAL A 47 7.94 -8.79 -7.81
CA VAL A 47 8.78 -9.11 -9.00
C VAL A 47 9.39 -10.49 -8.86
N ASN A 48 10.00 -10.79 -7.71
CA ASN A 48 10.63 -12.09 -7.43
C ASN A 48 9.62 -13.23 -7.52
N ALA A 49 8.39 -12.99 -7.04
CA ALA A 49 7.28 -13.95 -7.09
C ALA A 49 6.60 -14.02 -8.48
N LYS A 50 7.04 -13.23 -9.47
CA LYS A 50 6.45 -13.14 -10.83
C LYS A 50 4.96 -12.77 -10.81
N LEU A 51 4.58 -11.92 -9.85
CA LEU A 51 3.19 -11.46 -9.65
C LEU A 51 2.92 -10.08 -10.28
N LEU A 52 3.95 -9.40 -10.81
CA LEU A 52 3.78 -8.19 -11.60
C LEU A 52 3.86 -8.52 -13.10
N PRO A 53 3.01 -7.89 -13.93
CA PRO A 53 3.06 -8.07 -15.38
C PRO A 53 4.24 -7.31 -16.00
N ASP A 54 4.63 -7.67 -17.20
CA ASP A 54 5.66 -6.93 -17.94
C ASP A 54 5.24 -5.49 -18.26
N ASP A 55 3.95 -5.29 -18.50
CA ASP A 55 3.30 -4.00 -18.76
C ASP A 55 2.98 -3.28 -17.44
N PHE A 56 4.02 -3.00 -16.64
CA PHE A 56 3.95 -2.38 -15.32
C PHE A 56 4.92 -1.22 -15.22
N ALA A 57 4.54 -0.17 -14.50
CA ALA A 57 5.42 0.94 -14.17
C ALA A 57 5.13 1.48 -12.75
N VAL A 58 6.11 2.15 -12.18
CA VAL A 58 6.01 2.88 -10.91
C VAL A 58 6.33 4.35 -11.19
N MET A 59 5.41 5.25 -10.85
CA MET A 59 5.61 6.69 -10.86
C MET A 59 5.71 7.20 -9.43
N GLY A 60 6.90 7.54 -8.97
CA GLY A 60 7.11 8.21 -7.70
C GLY A 60 6.83 9.70 -7.80
N VAL A 61 6.08 10.25 -6.83
CA VAL A 61 5.78 11.68 -6.71
C VAL A 61 6.18 12.14 -5.31
N SER A 62 7.04 13.17 -5.22
CA SER A 62 7.47 13.76 -3.94
C SER A 62 7.90 15.21 -4.13
N VAL A 63 7.98 15.95 -3.03
CA VAL A 63 8.51 17.33 -3.02
C VAL A 63 10.03 17.40 -3.14
N ASP A 64 10.72 16.28 -2.92
CA ASP A 64 12.18 16.22 -2.91
C ASP A 64 12.76 16.50 -4.30
N GLU A 65 13.87 17.22 -4.32
CA GLU A 65 14.58 17.59 -5.54
C GLU A 65 15.51 16.44 -5.97
N LEU A 66 14.94 15.44 -6.65
CA LEU A 66 15.65 14.28 -7.14
C LEU A 66 15.53 14.17 -8.67
N SER A 67 16.60 13.77 -9.32
CA SER A 67 16.50 13.25 -10.67
C SER A 67 15.91 11.83 -10.66
N GLU A 68 15.42 11.35 -11.78
CA GLU A 68 14.92 9.99 -11.90
C GLU A 68 16.01 8.94 -11.57
N GLU A 69 17.25 9.21 -11.95
CA GLU A 69 18.41 8.37 -11.64
C GLU A 69 18.72 8.36 -10.13
N ALA A 70 18.69 9.54 -9.49
CA ALA A 70 18.89 9.65 -8.05
C ALA A 70 17.78 8.92 -7.27
N PHE A 71 16.54 8.99 -7.75
CA PHE A 71 15.42 8.24 -7.17
C PHE A 71 15.62 6.73 -7.31
N ARG A 72 16.00 6.24 -8.50
CA ARG A 72 16.31 4.82 -8.74
C ARG A 72 17.43 4.32 -7.83
N HIS A 73 18.50 5.11 -7.69
CA HIS A 73 19.62 4.77 -6.80
C HIS A 73 19.17 4.69 -5.34
N GLN A 74 18.48 5.73 -4.86
CA GLN A 74 17.99 5.80 -3.48
C GLN A 74 17.05 4.64 -3.10
N VAL A 75 16.21 4.22 -4.03
CA VAL A 75 15.30 3.08 -3.85
C VAL A 75 16.09 1.77 -3.77
N SER A 76 17.11 1.62 -4.61
CA SER A 76 17.92 0.40 -4.67
C SER A 76 18.71 0.11 -3.41
N GLU A 77 19.07 1.14 -2.63
CA GLU A 77 19.77 0.99 -1.35
C GLU A 77 18.96 0.17 -0.31
N PHE A 78 17.64 0.10 -0.47
CA PHE A 78 16.74 -0.62 0.43
C PHE A 78 16.33 -2.00 -0.11
N LEU A 79 16.87 -2.40 -1.26
CA LEU A 79 16.54 -3.69 -1.87
C LEU A 79 17.65 -4.72 -1.59
N PRO A 80 17.32 -6.00 -1.50
CA PRO A 80 18.31 -7.05 -1.30
C PRO A 80 19.29 -7.11 -2.48
N THR A 81 20.59 -7.05 -2.16
CA THR A 81 21.69 -7.23 -3.12
C THR A 81 22.23 -8.65 -3.02
N GLY A 82 21.87 -9.52 -3.95
CA GLY A 82 22.40 -10.89 -4.04
C GLY A 82 22.41 -11.36 -5.49
N ASP A 83 23.27 -12.31 -5.82
CA ASP A 83 23.52 -12.79 -7.19
C ASP A 83 22.24 -13.27 -7.92
N GLY A 84 21.22 -13.75 -7.18
CA GLY A 84 19.92 -14.15 -7.75
C GLY A 84 18.94 -13.01 -8.04
N ASN A 85 19.25 -11.78 -7.63
CA ASN A 85 18.32 -10.64 -7.69
C ASN A 85 18.70 -9.57 -8.73
N VAL A 86 19.82 -9.73 -9.42
CA VAL A 86 20.36 -8.70 -10.33
C VAL A 86 19.39 -8.39 -11.47
N ASP A 87 18.84 -9.43 -12.12
CA ASP A 87 17.91 -9.25 -13.24
C ASP A 87 16.58 -8.64 -12.78
N HIS A 88 16.08 -9.06 -11.62
CA HIS A 88 14.85 -8.52 -11.04
C HIS A 88 15.00 -7.06 -10.59
N LEU A 89 16.17 -6.71 -10.05
CA LEU A 89 16.49 -5.33 -9.70
C LEU A 89 16.56 -4.45 -10.96
N ALA A 90 17.26 -4.88 -11.99
CA ALA A 90 17.35 -4.18 -13.26
C ALA A 90 15.96 -4.02 -13.92
N TRP A 91 15.14 -5.07 -13.85
CA TRP A 91 13.76 -5.05 -14.35
C TRP A 91 12.92 -3.98 -13.62
N LEU A 92 12.98 -3.90 -12.31
CA LEU A 92 12.26 -2.91 -11.51
C LEU A 92 12.79 -1.50 -11.77
N GLN A 93 14.12 -1.30 -11.76
CA GLN A 93 14.76 0.00 -11.99
C GLN A 93 14.34 0.64 -13.31
N GLN A 94 14.28 -0.13 -14.41
CA GLN A 94 13.83 0.35 -15.72
C GLN A 94 12.36 0.82 -15.74
N ARG A 95 11.58 0.45 -14.75
CA ARG A 95 10.15 0.76 -14.60
C ARG A 95 9.86 1.83 -13.54
N LEU A 96 10.92 2.34 -12.89
CA LEU A 96 10.81 3.44 -11.93
C LEU A 96 10.95 4.78 -12.63
N PHE A 97 9.93 5.61 -12.51
CA PHE A 97 9.87 7.00 -12.96
C PHE A 97 9.70 7.92 -11.77
N TYR A 98 10.09 9.18 -11.90
CA TYR A 98 9.98 10.15 -10.82
C TYR A 98 9.50 11.51 -11.33
N GLU A 99 8.61 12.13 -10.57
CA GLU A 99 8.16 13.50 -10.80
C GLU A 99 8.22 14.28 -9.49
N ARG A 100 8.94 15.40 -9.51
CA ARG A 100 8.93 16.34 -8.40
C ARG A 100 7.66 17.16 -8.42
N GLY A 101 6.95 17.27 -7.28
CA GLY A 101 5.78 18.13 -7.20
C GLY A 101 5.26 18.32 -5.79
N ASP A 102 4.63 19.47 -5.56
CA ASP A 102 3.91 19.78 -4.34
C ASP A 102 2.48 19.22 -4.45
N PHE A 103 2.02 18.57 -3.40
CA PHE A 103 0.69 17.96 -3.36
C PHE A 103 -0.46 18.97 -3.26
N GLY A 104 -0.16 20.23 -2.95
CA GLY A 104 -1.10 21.36 -2.95
C GLY A 104 -1.14 22.15 -4.26
N ASP A 105 -0.24 21.88 -5.19
CA ASP A 105 -0.11 22.64 -6.43
C ASP A 105 -0.77 21.91 -7.62
N SER A 106 -1.72 22.59 -8.28
CA SER A 106 -2.43 22.06 -9.46
C SER A 106 -1.51 21.75 -10.64
N ASP A 107 -0.42 22.50 -10.81
CA ASP A 107 0.52 22.30 -11.91
C ASP A 107 1.25 20.97 -11.80
N THR A 108 1.51 20.51 -10.58
CA THR A 108 2.03 19.16 -10.31
C THR A 108 1.14 18.10 -10.95
N PHE A 109 -0.18 18.19 -10.80
CA PHE A 109 -1.10 17.19 -11.32
C PHE A 109 -1.33 17.31 -12.84
N ALA A 110 -1.18 18.50 -13.40
CA ALA A 110 -1.18 18.68 -14.85
C ALA A 110 0.03 17.99 -15.49
N LYS A 111 1.24 18.22 -14.96
CA LYS A 111 2.48 17.54 -15.38
C LYS A 111 2.39 16.03 -15.18
N LEU A 112 1.89 15.59 -14.02
CA LEU A 112 1.69 14.17 -13.72
C LEU A 112 0.79 13.50 -14.76
N ARG A 113 -0.30 14.15 -15.18
CA ARG A 113 -1.18 13.61 -16.23
C ARG A 113 -0.44 13.38 -17.55
N GLU A 114 0.37 14.33 -17.99
CA GLU A 114 1.16 14.22 -19.21
C GLU A 114 2.20 13.10 -19.10
N ARG A 115 2.90 13.03 -17.96
CA ARG A 115 3.89 11.98 -17.69
C ARG A 115 3.25 10.59 -17.69
N LEU A 116 2.12 10.43 -17.00
CA LEU A 116 1.41 9.14 -16.96
C LEU A 116 0.94 8.71 -18.34
N ALA A 117 0.46 9.63 -19.17
CA ALA A 117 0.06 9.32 -20.54
C ALA A 117 1.26 8.85 -21.39
N GLY A 118 2.43 9.47 -21.22
CA GLY A 118 3.67 9.05 -21.90
C GLY A 118 4.11 7.65 -21.45
N ILE A 119 4.13 7.38 -20.14
CA ILE A 119 4.50 6.08 -19.60
C ILE A 119 3.49 4.99 -20.01
N ASP A 120 2.20 5.31 -20.06
CA ASP A 120 1.17 4.37 -20.52
C ASP A 120 1.43 3.86 -21.94
N VAL A 121 1.82 4.77 -22.85
CA VAL A 121 2.20 4.42 -24.21
C VAL A 121 3.50 3.62 -24.24
N GLU A 122 4.52 4.02 -23.47
CA GLU A 122 5.83 3.36 -23.40
C GLU A 122 5.74 1.94 -22.84
N ARG A 123 4.92 1.74 -21.80
CA ARG A 123 4.85 0.50 -21.01
C ARG A 123 3.58 -0.32 -21.24
N HIS A 124 2.70 0.12 -22.12
CA HIS A 124 1.45 -0.59 -22.48
C HIS A 124 0.54 -0.89 -21.29
N THR A 125 0.48 0.01 -20.29
CA THR A 125 -0.21 -0.21 -19.02
C THR A 125 -1.74 -0.13 -19.13
N GLN A 126 -2.28 -0.04 -20.34
CA GLN A 126 -3.71 -0.03 -20.68
C GLN A 126 -4.46 1.14 -20.04
N GLY A 127 -3.77 2.20 -19.69
CA GLY A 127 -4.35 3.36 -19.02
C GLY A 127 -4.86 3.08 -17.61
N ASN A 128 -4.46 2.01 -16.95
CA ASN A 128 -4.85 1.70 -15.58
C ASN A 128 -3.91 2.35 -14.57
N TYR A 129 -4.46 3.03 -13.56
CA TYR A 129 -3.66 3.68 -12.52
C TYR A 129 -4.09 3.27 -11.12
N LEU A 130 -3.11 2.91 -10.30
CA LEU A 130 -3.26 2.67 -8.88
C LEU A 130 -2.51 3.76 -8.11
N PHE A 131 -3.24 4.73 -7.56
CA PHE A 131 -2.69 5.81 -6.76
C PHE A 131 -2.54 5.36 -5.31
N TYR A 132 -1.33 5.40 -4.77
CA TYR A 132 -1.04 5.05 -3.39
C TYR A 132 -0.61 6.30 -2.61
N LEU A 133 -1.36 6.63 -1.55
CA LEU A 133 -1.11 7.82 -0.73
C LEU A 133 -0.23 7.47 0.48
N ALA A 134 1.09 7.36 0.26
CA ALA A 134 2.10 7.16 1.31
C ALA A 134 2.56 8.50 1.93
N THR A 135 1.61 9.38 2.22
CA THR A 135 1.83 10.74 2.70
C THR A 135 1.22 10.96 4.08
N ALA A 136 1.49 12.12 4.69
CA ALA A 136 0.76 12.50 5.90
C ALA A 136 -0.74 12.68 5.63
N PRO A 137 -1.63 12.33 6.58
CA PRO A 137 -3.09 12.33 6.38
C PRO A 137 -3.68 13.65 5.89
N LYS A 138 -3.08 14.78 6.26
CA LYS A 138 -3.49 16.12 5.81
C LYS A 138 -3.46 16.30 4.27
N PHE A 139 -2.73 15.45 3.56
CA PHE A 139 -2.62 15.50 2.10
C PHE A 139 -3.60 14.58 1.37
N PHE A 140 -4.31 13.69 2.06
CA PHE A 140 -5.19 12.72 1.40
C PHE A 140 -6.29 13.40 0.58
N ALA A 141 -7.08 14.28 1.22
CA ALA A 141 -8.14 15.01 0.52
C ALA A 141 -7.57 15.94 -0.58
N PRO A 142 -6.55 16.79 -0.33
CA PRO A 142 -5.94 17.62 -1.37
C PRO A 142 -5.47 16.83 -2.60
N ILE A 143 -4.74 15.73 -2.42
CA ILE A 143 -4.27 14.90 -3.54
C ILE A 143 -5.47 14.36 -4.35
N VAL A 144 -6.48 13.78 -3.68
CA VAL A 144 -7.66 13.23 -4.37
C VAL A 144 -8.41 14.32 -5.14
N GLN A 145 -8.58 15.51 -4.55
CA GLN A 145 -9.23 16.64 -5.19
C GLN A 145 -8.46 17.11 -6.45
N HIS A 146 -7.15 17.22 -6.37
CA HIS A 146 -6.32 17.60 -7.52
C HIS A 146 -6.29 16.52 -8.61
N LEU A 147 -6.21 15.25 -8.24
CA LEU A 147 -6.34 14.13 -9.19
C LEU A 147 -7.67 14.19 -9.94
N GLY A 148 -8.77 14.51 -9.22
CA GLY A 148 -10.09 14.70 -9.84
C GLY A 148 -10.13 15.87 -10.82
N LYS A 149 -9.63 17.04 -10.42
CA LYS A 149 -9.53 18.23 -11.28
C LYS A 149 -8.69 17.97 -12.54
N ALA A 150 -7.62 17.20 -12.41
CA ALA A 150 -6.78 16.78 -13.53
C ALA A 150 -7.38 15.66 -14.39
N SER A 151 -8.62 15.20 -14.09
CA SER A 151 -9.31 14.09 -14.76
C SER A 151 -8.57 12.74 -14.69
N LEU A 152 -7.68 12.57 -13.69
CA LEU A 152 -6.89 11.36 -13.49
C LEU A 152 -7.67 10.22 -12.79
N LEU A 153 -8.85 10.53 -12.21
CA LEU A 153 -9.69 9.55 -11.50
C LEU A 153 -10.91 9.09 -12.33
N LYS A 154 -11.10 9.66 -13.52
CA LYS A 154 -12.21 9.29 -14.38
C LYS A 154 -11.96 7.89 -14.96
N GLN A 155 -12.90 6.98 -14.74
CA GLN A 155 -12.91 5.67 -15.36
C GLN A 155 -13.68 5.73 -16.68
N GLU A 156 -13.08 5.25 -17.75
CA GLU A 156 -13.69 5.18 -19.09
C GLU A 156 -13.39 3.80 -19.69
N ASP A 157 -14.36 3.22 -20.34
CA ASP A 157 -14.26 1.90 -20.96
C ASP A 157 -13.82 0.80 -19.95
N ALA A 158 -12.79 0.03 -20.29
CA ALA A 158 -12.19 -0.99 -19.44
C ALA A 158 -11.09 -0.45 -18.51
N ARG A 159 -10.80 0.86 -18.56
CA ARG A 159 -9.75 1.50 -17.78
C ARG A 159 -10.20 1.74 -16.35
N TRP A 160 -9.46 1.24 -15.38
CA TRP A 160 -9.76 1.46 -13.97
C TRP A 160 -8.81 2.47 -13.33
N ARG A 161 -9.34 3.19 -12.35
CA ARG A 161 -8.63 4.15 -11.50
C ARG A 161 -8.93 3.82 -10.05
N ARG A 162 -7.91 3.57 -9.24
CA ARG A 162 -8.05 3.16 -7.84
C ARG A 162 -7.15 3.99 -6.96
N VAL A 163 -7.60 4.28 -5.75
CA VAL A 163 -6.83 5.04 -4.76
C VAL A 163 -6.71 4.22 -3.50
N VAL A 164 -5.49 4.01 -3.07
CA VAL A 164 -5.14 3.35 -1.81
C VAL A 164 -4.79 4.41 -0.78
N ILE A 165 -5.43 4.34 0.38
CA ILE A 165 -5.31 5.32 1.45
C ILE A 165 -4.86 4.61 2.71
N GLU A 166 -3.75 5.09 3.28
CA GLU A 166 -3.17 4.60 4.52
C GLU A 166 -3.89 5.09 5.77
N LYS A 167 -3.67 4.41 6.86
CA LYS A 167 -4.04 4.83 8.22
C LYS A 167 -3.15 6.03 8.65
N PRO A 168 -3.71 6.98 9.45
CA PRO A 168 -5.05 7.05 9.99
C PRO A 168 -6.07 7.71 9.04
N PHE A 169 -7.27 7.17 9.00
CA PHE A 169 -8.40 7.72 8.25
C PHE A 169 -9.26 8.61 9.15
N GLY A 170 -8.75 9.82 9.40
CA GLY A 170 -9.24 10.71 10.45
C GLY A 170 -8.66 10.39 11.84
N HIS A 171 -8.84 11.29 12.82
CA HIS A 171 -8.41 11.12 14.21
C HIS A 171 -9.59 10.86 15.16
N ASP A 172 -10.80 11.17 14.72
CA ASP A 172 -12.07 10.91 15.36
C ASP A 172 -13.19 10.67 14.33
N LEU A 173 -14.41 10.42 14.80
CA LEU A 173 -15.56 10.13 13.94
C LEU A 173 -15.88 11.28 12.98
N ASP A 174 -15.80 12.52 13.45
CA ASP A 174 -16.19 13.69 12.65
C ASP A 174 -15.16 13.98 11.56
N SER A 175 -13.87 13.93 11.89
CA SER A 175 -12.79 14.06 10.91
C SER A 175 -12.76 12.90 9.90
N ALA A 176 -13.07 11.67 10.35
CA ALA A 176 -13.21 10.53 9.45
C ALA A 176 -14.38 10.68 8.48
N LYS A 177 -15.54 11.17 8.98
CA LYS A 177 -16.71 11.48 8.12
C LYS A 177 -16.42 12.62 7.15
N ALA A 178 -15.70 13.66 7.60
CA ALA A 178 -15.30 14.78 6.74
C ALA A 178 -14.38 14.30 5.62
N LEU A 179 -13.30 13.59 5.95
CA LEU A 179 -12.39 13.02 4.96
C LEU A 179 -13.11 12.10 3.97
N ASN A 180 -14.02 11.26 4.48
CA ASN A 180 -14.80 10.37 3.61
C ASN A 180 -15.71 11.14 2.64
N ARG A 181 -16.36 12.23 3.08
CA ARG A 181 -17.17 13.10 2.19
C ARG A 181 -16.28 13.75 1.12
N ASP A 182 -15.11 14.27 1.51
CA ASP A 182 -14.19 14.95 0.59
C ASP A 182 -13.68 13.99 -0.49
N ILE A 183 -13.33 12.77 -0.11
CA ILE A 183 -12.87 11.74 -1.04
C ILE A 183 -14.01 11.28 -1.94
N LYS A 184 -15.21 11.02 -1.38
CA LYS A 184 -16.37 10.54 -2.12
C LYS A 184 -17.04 11.61 -3.00
N SER A 185 -16.67 12.89 -2.85
CA SER A 185 -17.07 13.93 -3.79
C SER A 185 -16.42 13.79 -5.17
N VAL A 186 -15.32 13.01 -5.25
CA VAL A 186 -14.49 12.82 -6.45
C VAL A 186 -14.45 11.37 -6.91
N LEU A 187 -14.44 10.42 -5.96
CA LEU A 187 -14.30 8.99 -6.19
C LEU A 187 -15.60 8.22 -5.85
N GLN A 188 -15.83 7.14 -6.56
CA GLN A 188 -16.83 6.14 -6.20
C GLN A 188 -16.23 5.17 -5.17
N GLU A 189 -17.06 4.52 -4.34
CA GLU A 189 -16.59 3.63 -3.28
C GLU A 189 -15.76 2.46 -3.81
N ASN A 190 -16.10 1.92 -4.97
CA ASN A 190 -15.36 0.84 -5.63
C ASN A 190 -13.97 1.25 -6.17
N GLN A 191 -13.63 2.54 -6.11
CA GLN A 191 -12.31 3.06 -6.45
C GLN A 191 -11.43 3.27 -5.21
N ILE A 192 -11.98 3.17 -3.98
CA ILE A 192 -11.31 3.52 -2.74
C ILE A 192 -10.90 2.28 -1.98
N TYR A 193 -9.62 2.14 -1.67
CA TYR A 193 -9.05 1.06 -0.89
C TYR A 193 -8.40 1.63 0.37
N ARG A 194 -9.07 1.45 1.51
CA ARG A 194 -8.55 1.83 2.83
C ARG A 194 -7.75 0.66 3.37
N ILE A 195 -6.49 0.90 3.72
CA ILE A 195 -5.61 -0.16 4.21
C ILE A 195 -5.62 -0.22 5.73
N ASP A 196 -5.80 -1.45 6.24
CA ASP A 196 -5.39 -1.85 7.57
C ASP A 196 -4.39 -3.00 7.44
N HIS A 197 -3.12 -2.76 7.78
CA HIS A 197 -2.05 -3.74 7.65
C HIS A 197 -2.25 -5.01 8.48
N TYR A 198 -3.13 -4.98 9.50
CA TYR A 198 -3.48 -6.17 10.27
C TYR A 198 -4.19 -7.22 9.42
N LEU A 199 -5.01 -6.79 8.46
CA LEU A 199 -5.68 -7.72 7.54
C LEU A 199 -4.70 -8.41 6.58
N GLY A 200 -3.49 -7.89 6.44
CA GLY A 200 -2.41 -8.52 5.66
C GLY A 200 -1.54 -9.48 6.48
N LYS A 201 -1.73 -9.56 7.81
CA LYS A 201 -0.97 -10.51 8.64
C LYS A 201 -1.49 -11.93 8.42
N GLU A 202 -0.59 -12.88 8.19
CA GLU A 202 -0.94 -14.29 7.96
C GLU A 202 -1.80 -14.87 9.08
N THR A 203 -1.45 -14.58 10.34
CA THR A 203 -2.24 -15.01 11.51
C THR A 203 -3.67 -14.48 11.51
N VAL A 204 -3.91 -13.31 10.95
CA VAL A 204 -5.25 -12.72 10.80
C VAL A 204 -6.00 -13.37 9.65
N GLN A 205 -5.35 -13.56 8.52
CA GLN A 205 -5.94 -14.26 7.37
C GLN A 205 -6.34 -15.70 7.73
N ASN A 206 -5.56 -16.38 8.55
CA ASN A 206 -5.90 -17.71 9.05
C ASN A 206 -7.22 -17.75 9.83
N ILE A 207 -7.61 -16.67 10.52
CA ILE A 207 -8.92 -16.59 11.18
C ILE A 207 -10.06 -16.65 10.15
N MET A 208 -9.90 -15.95 9.02
CA MET A 208 -10.90 -15.96 7.94
C MET A 208 -11.07 -17.36 7.36
N VAL A 209 -9.96 -18.04 7.05
CA VAL A 209 -9.96 -19.41 6.53
C VAL A 209 -10.56 -20.36 7.58
N PHE A 210 -10.15 -20.25 8.83
CA PHE A 210 -10.68 -21.08 9.92
C PHE A 210 -12.20 -20.95 10.05
N ARG A 211 -12.71 -19.72 10.02
CA ARG A 211 -14.12 -19.40 10.26
C ARG A 211 -15.01 -19.68 9.03
N PHE A 212 -14.57 -19.33 7.81
CA PHE A 212 -15.44 -19.31 6.63
C PHE A 212 -15.13 -20.39 5.60
N ASP A 213 -13.89 -20.90 5.54
CA ASP A 213 -13.53 -21.98 4.61
C ASP A 213 -13.62 -23.38 5.26
N ASN A 214 -14.00 -23.45 6.52
CA ASN A 214 -14.13 -24.68 7.28
C ASN A 214 -15.59 -24.94 7.69
N ALA A 215 -16.29 -25.77 6.94
CA ALA A 215 -17.68 -26.13 7.19
C ALA A 215 -17.95 -26.76 8.58
N ILE A 216 -16.92 -27.26 9.27
CA ILE A 216 -17.04 -27.81 10.64
C ILE A 216 -17.17 -26.67 11.68
N PHE A 217 -16.45 -25.58 11.50
CA PHE A 217 -16.37 -24.50 12.49
C PHE A 217 -17.40 -23.40 12.27
N GLU A 218 -17.77 -23.10 11.04
CA GLU A 218 -18.71 -22.04 10.71
C GLU A 218 -20.06 -22.17 11.47
N PRO A 219 -20.71 -23.35 11.54
CA PRO A 219 -21.99 -23.52 12.21
C PRO A 219 -21.94 -23.30 13.74
N ILE A 220 -20.78 -23.51 14.35
CA ILE A 220 -20.60 -23.35 15.81
C ILE A 220 -20.10 -21.97 16.21
N TRP A 221 -19.76 -21.10 15.24
CA TRP A 221 -19.25 -19.76 15.49
C TRP A 221 -20.38 -18.76 15.78
N ASN A 222 -21.09 -19.02 16.89
CA ASN A 222 -22.23 -18.24 17.30
C ASN A 222 -22.41 -18.28 18.81
N ARG A 223 -23.25 -17.39 19.37
CA ARG A 223 -23.50 -17.23 20.82
C ARG A 223 -24.02 -18.49 21.54
N ARG A 224 -24.43 -19.52 20.83
CA ARG A 224 -24.91 -20.78 21.46
C ARG A 224 -23.73 -21.64 21.92
N TYR A 225 -22.62 -21.55 21.22
CA TYR A 225 -21.42 -22.38 21.41
C TYR A 225 -20.20 -21.58 21.88
N ILE A 226 -20.13 -20.28 21.57
CA ILE A 226 -19.06 -19.38 21.99
C ILE A 226 -19.52 -18.55 23.19
N ASP A 227 -18.82 -18.69 24.28
CA ASP A 227 -19.12 -17.93 25.53
C ASP A 227 -18.56 -16.50 25.42
N HIS A 228 -17.29 -16.37 25.01
CA HIS A 228 -16.63 -15.06 24.82
C HIS A 228 -15.48 -15.13 23.81
N VAL A 229 -15.06 -13.97 23.35
CA VAL A 229 -13.88 -13.79 22.47
C VAL A 229 -12.86 -12.97 23.22
N GLN A 230 -11.60 -13.42 23.24
CA GLN A 230 -10.48 -12.68 23.78
C GLN A 230 -9.50 -12.38 22.66
N ILE A 231 -9.15 -11.09 22.48
CA ILE A 231 -8.17 -10.63 21.51
C ILE A 231 -6.97 -10.06 22.26
N THR A 232 -5.83 -10.73 22.16
CA THR A 232 -4.57 -10.26 22.72
C THR A 232 -3.69 -9.77 21.60
N ASN A 233 -3.31 -8.48 21.67
CA ASN A 233 -2.39 -7.86 20.74
C ASN A 233 -1.15 -7.38 21.50
N ALA A 234 -0.06 -8.13 21.38
CA ALA A 234 1.22 -7.81 22.00
C ALA A 234 2.21 -7.34 20.92
N GLU A 235 2.69 -6.10 21.04
CA GLU A 235 3.70 -5.53 20.17
C GLU A 235 5.07 -5.59 20.85
N THR A 236 6.07 -6.04 20.09
CA THR A 236 7.48 -6.06 20.57
C THR A 236 8.20 -4.74 20.29
N VAL A 237 7.68 -3.94 19.33
CA VAL A 237 8.24 -2.63 18.96
C VAL A 237 7.55 -1.54 19.75
N GLY A 238 8.33 -0.72 20.46
CA GLY A 238 7.82 0.42 21.21
C GLY A 238 7.41 1.61 20.32
N VAL A 239 7.09 2.73 20.97
CA VAL A 239 6.66 3.97 20.29
C VAL A 239 7.78 4.57 19.43
N GLU A 240 9.05 4.38 19.83
CA GLU A 240 10.26 4.88 19.15
C GLU A 240 10.13 6.36 18.74
N ARG A 241 10.31 6.67 17.43
CA ARG A 241 10.23 8.04 16.89
C ARG A 241 8.80 8.54 16.66
N ARG A 242 7.78 7.75 16.99
CA ARG A 242 6.35 8.09 16.80
C ARG A 242 5.72 8.79 18.01
N GLY A 243 6.53 9.29 18.97
CA GLY A 243 6.04 9.93 20.20
C GLY A 243 4.99 11.00 19.95
N ALA A 244 5.25 11.95 19.06
CA ALA A 244 4.32 13.03 18.74
C ALA A 244 2.98 12.53 18.15
N TYR A 245 3.01 11.47 17.35
CA TYR A 245 1.78 10.81 16.87
C TYR A 245 1.06 10.12 18.02
N PHE A 246 1.78 9.39 18.85
CA PHE A 246 1.22 8.61 19.95
C PHE A 246 0.61 9.49 21.05
N ASP A 247 1.19 10.66 21.32
CA ASP A 247 0.66 11.66 22.26
C ASP A 247 -0.72 12.17 21.83
N ASN A 248 -0.98 12.26 20.52
CA ASN A 248 -2.27 12.70 19.99
C ASN A 248 -3.28 11.55 19.85
N ALA A 249 -2.86 10.37 19.47
CA ALA A 249 -3.73 9.22 19.21
C ALA A 249 -3.97 8.39 20.47
N GLY A 250 -2.92 8.02 21.18
CA GLY A 250 -2.91 7.05 22.27
C GLY A 250 -3.23 5.64 21.80
N THR A 251 -2.95 4.65 22.66
CA THR A 251 -3.13 3.22 22.34
C THR A 251 -4.57 2.89 21.95
N LEU A 252 -5.56 3.47 22.66
CA LEU A 252 -6.95 3.16 22.39
C LEU A 252 -7.35 3.50 20.95
N ARG A 253 -7.09 4.73 20.51
CA ARG A 253 -7.46 5.17 19.17
C ARG A 253 -6.59 4.56 18.07
N ASP A 254 -5.32 4.25 18.40
CA ASP A 254 -4.41 3.64 17.44
C ASP A 254 -4.74 2.18 17.14
N MET A 255 -5.26 1.43 18.11
CA MET A 255 -5.40 -0.02 18.03
C MET A 255 -6.86 -0.50 17.98
N VAL A 256 -7.74 0.03 18.85
CA VAL A 256 -9.05 -0.59 19.09
C VAL A 256 -10.04 -0.34 17.94
N PRO A 257 -10.35 0.91 17.51
CA PRO A 257 -11.39 1.17 16.51
C PRO A 257 -11.02 0.74 15.08
N ASN A 258 -9.81 0.27 14.88
CA ASN A 258 -9.32 -0.27 13.61
C ASN A 258 -8.92 -1.75 13.79
N HIS A 259 -7.69 -2.03 14.16
CA HIS A 259 -7.15 -3.40 14.19
C HIS A 259 -7.97 -4.39 15.02
N VAL A 260 -8.31 -4.04 16.27
CA VAL A 260 -9.06 -4.95 17.16
C VAL A 260 -10.50 -5.14 16.66
N MET A 261 -11.14 -4.05 16.19
CA MET A 261 -12.51 -4.15 15.65
C MET A 261 -12.55 -4.92 14.31
N GLN A 262 -11.52 -4.83 13.48
CA GLN A 262 -11.40 -5.66 12.27
C GLN A 262 -11.25 -7.14 12.58
N LEU A 263 -10.55 -7.48 13.68
CA LEU A 263 -10.42 -8.88 14.12
C LEU A 263 -11.74 -9.42 14.73
N LEU A 264 -12.54 -8.52 15.33
CA LEU A 264 -13.79 -8.90 15.99
C LEU A 264 -14.93 -9.08 14.99
N SER A 265 -14.97 -8.29 13.91
CA SER A 265 -16.07 -8.26 12.93
C SER A 265 -15.96 -9.41 11.91
#